data_8b37990085285ebdbabe5a4b0e1c965b
#
_entry.id   8b37990085285ebdbabe5a4b0e1c965b
#
_cell.length_a   1.000
_cell.length_b   1.000
_cell.length_c   1.000
_cell.angle_alpha   90.00
_cell.angle_beta   90.00
_cell.angle_gamma   90.00
#
_symmetry.space_group_name_H-M   'P 1'
#
loop_
_entity.id
_entity.type
_entity.pdbx_description
1 polymer ?
#
loop_
_entity_poly.entity_id
_entity_poly.type
_entity_poly.pdbx_seq_one_letter_code
_entity_poly.pdbx_strand_id
1 'polypeptide(L)'
;MKRNFSYDTLGDSTLIISTDKEDVDVIRNLHLILSEKLKDSIIDFVKTPNSLAVYIDPYKISIKQISNEINTILVNESFDGIKKKAKDWKIPICYDPSYAKDITSLSKKLGLSIKKIIELHLRETYKIHMIGFLPGFVYLKGLNNNLKVPRRNTPRKGIKEGSIAIANDKTGIYNVNSPGGWNIIGRTPLSIFNKKKNPPIQMIEGDNVKFYKINKDDYLKLKNNEK
;
A
#
# COMPACT_ATOMS: atom_id res chain seq x y z
N MET A 1 25.10 -6.75 -10.26
CA MET A 1 24.41 -6.88 -11.58
C MET A 1 23.85 -5.51 -11.94
N LYS A 2 24.15 -4.97 -13.15
CA LYS A 2 23.44 -3.77 -13.63
C LYS A 2 21.96 -4.11 -13.76
N ARG A 3 21.11 -3.37 -13.08
CA ARG A 3 19.64 -3.54 -13.20
C ARG A 3 19.21 -2.84 -14.49
N ASN A 4 18.38 -3.51 -15.27
CA ASN A 4 17.78 -2.91 -16.45
C ASN A 4 16.52 -2.15 -16.03
N PHE A 5 16.51 -0.85 -16.28
CA PHE A 5 15.33 -0.01 -16.17
C PHE A 5 14.79 0.25 -17.58
N SER A 6 13.49 0.18 -17.74
CA SER A 6 12.82 0.68 -18.94
C SER A 6 12.23 2.07 -18.68
N TYR A 7 12.10 2.85 -19.75
CA TYR A 7 11.61 4.23 -19.70
C TYR A 7 10.46 4.39 -20.66
N ASP A 8 9.37 4.95 -20.15
CA ASP A 8 8.20 5.34 -20.92
C ASP A 8 7.83 6.79 -20.59
N THR A 9 7.07 7.45 -21.44
CA THR A 9 6.59 8.80 -21.22
C THR A 9 5.09 8.87 -21.26
N LEU A 10 4.51 9.72 -20.42
CA LEU A 10 3.10 10.06 -20.46
C LEU A 10 2.96 11.56 -20.68
N GLY A 11 2.71 11.93 -21.94
CA GLY A 11 2.75 13.33 -22.38
C GLY A 11 4.17 13.91 -22.31
N ASP A 12 4.25 15.21 -22.03
CA ASP A 12 5.47 16.02 -21.96
C ASP A 12 5.96 16.29 -20.52
N SER A 13 5.23 15.82 -19.53
CA SER A 13 5.42 16.16 -18.12
C SER A 13 5.61 14.95 -17.21
N THR A 14 5.62 13.71 -17.75
CA THR A 14 5.78 12.52 -16.91
C THR A 14 6.72 11.51 -17.54
N LEU A 15 7.77 11.13 -16.80
CA LEU A 15 8.66 10.02 -17.11
C LEU A 15 8.32 8.83 -16.21
N ILE A 16 8.14 7.65 -16.79
CA ILE A 16 7.89 6.40 -16.05
C ILE A 16 9.15 5.53 -16.13
N ILE A 17 9.69 5.17 -14.98
CA ILE A 17 10.85 4.29 -14.84
C ILE A 17 10.36 2.97 -14.29
N SER A 18 10.59 1.88 -15.01
CA SER A 18 10.06 0.56 -14.63
C SER A 18 11.16 -0.49 -14.50
N THR A 19 10.90 -1.48 -13.65
CA THR A 19 11.71 -2.69 -13.51
C THR A 19 10.98 -3.89 -14.10
N ASP A 20 11.70 -4.88 -14.66
CA ASP A 20 11.11 -6.08 -15.27
C ASP A 20 10.25 -6.89 -14.29
N LYS A 21 10.57 -6.85 -13.01
CA LYS A 21 9.86 -7.54 -11.94
C LYS A 21 9.54 -6.58 -10.81
N GLU A 22 8.50 -6.92 -10.03
CA GLU A 22 8.19 -6.20 -8.79
C GLU A 22 9.39 -6.19 -7.84
N ASP A 23 9.92 -5.02 -7.56
CA ASP A 23 10.99 -4.78 -6.58
C ASP A 23 10.71 -3.47 -5.82
N VAL A 24 9.87 -3.59 -4.81
CA VAL A 24 9.41 -2.47 -3.98
C VAL A 24 10.57 -1.72 -3.32
N ASP A 25 11.63 -2.45 -2.93
CA ASP A 25 12.79 -1.84 -2.27
C ASP A 25 13.59 -0.99 -3.28
N VAL A 26 13.73 -1.45 -4.51
CA VAL A 26 14.39 -0.68 -5.59
C VAL A 26 13.61 0.57 -5.94
N ILE A 27 12.30 0.45 -6.15
CA ILE A 27 11.45 1.60 -6.47
C ILE A 27 11.46 2.62 -5.34
N ARG A 28 11.42 2.17 -4.07
CA ARG A 28 11.56 3.05 -2.91
C ARG A 28 12.91 3.77 -2.89
N ASN A 29 14.01 3.03 -3.10
CA ASN A 29 15.35 3.61 -3.09
C ASN A 29 15.53 4.59 -4.25
N LEU A 30 15.04 4.26 -5.44
CA LEU A 30 15.01 5.16 -6.58
C LEU A 30 14.28 6.46 -6.26
N HIS A 31 13.07 6.37 -5.68
CA HIS A 31 12.32 7.54 -5.22
C HIS A 31 13.12 8.40 -4.24
N LEU A 32 13.77 7.80 -3.24
CA LEU A 32 14.55 8.55 -2.24
C LEU A 32 15.73 9.29 -2.89
N ILE A 33 16.51 8.63 -3.74
CA ILE A 33 17.66 9.22 -4.42
C ILE A 33 17.22 10.37 -5.33
N LEU A 34 16.17 10.16 -6.15
CA LEU A 34 15.70 11.19 -7.07
C LEU A 34 15.06 12.37 -6.34
N SER A 35 14.36 12.12 -5.24
CA SER A 35 13.76 13.18 -4.40
C SER A 35 14.83 14.09 -3.77
N GLU A 36 16.00 13.55 -3.46
CA GLU A 36 17.11 14.32 -2.91
C GLU A 36 17.85 15.10 -3.99
N LYS A 37 18.21 14.41 -5.10
CA LYS A 37 19.11 14.97 -6.13
C LYS A 37 18.42 15.89 -7.13
N LEU A 38 17.11 15.72 -7.36
CA LEU A 38 16.35 16.42 -8.41
C LEU A 38 15.16 17.22 -7.85
N LYS A 39 15.24 17.61 -6.59
CA LYS A 39 14.18 18.28 -5.82
C LYS A 39 13.55 19.48 -6.54
N ASP A 40 14.37 20.30 -7.23
CA ASP A 40 13.93 21.55 -7.86
C ASP A 40 13.27 21.35 -9.23
N SER A 41 13.49 20.17 -9.83
CA SER A 41 13.00 19.84 -11.18
C SER A 41 11.76 18.96 -11.18
N ILE A 42 11.41 18.36 -10.02
CA ILE A 42 10.36 17.37 -9.90
C ILE A 42 9.20 17.93 -9.08
N ILE A 43 7.98 17.78 -9.60
CA ILE A 43 6.75 18.21 -8.93
C ILE A 43 6.30 17.14 -7.95
N ASP A 44 6.25 15.86 -8.38
CA ASP A 44 5.74 14.75 -7.58
C ASP A 44 6.23 13.40 -8.10
N PHE A 45 6.02 12.37 -7.29
CA PHE A 45 6.31 10.98 -7.61
C PHE A 45 5.12 10.08 -7.33
N VAL A 46 4.84 9.14 -8.23
CA VAL A 46 3.89 8.05 -7.97
C VAL A 46 4.59 6.71 -8.09
N LYS A 47 4.56 5.95 -7.00
CA LYS A 47 5.19 4.63 -6.89
C LYS A 47 4.20 3.51 -7.13
N THR A 48 4.62 2.49 -7.88
CA THR A 48 4.00 1.17 -7.93
C THR A 48 5.02 0.10 -7.48
N PRO A 49 4.65 -1.17 -7.35
CA PRO A 49 5.62 -2.20 -6.98
C PRO A 49 6.78 -2.40 -7.95
N ASN A 50 6.64 -1.97 -9.20
CA ASN A 50 7.62 -2.14 -10.26
C ASN A 50 7.89 -0.89 -11.09
N SER A 51 7.33 0.27 -10.75
CA SER A 51 7.57 1.51 -11.46
C SER A 51 7.52 2.75 -10.58
N LEU A 52 8.19 3.80 -11.04
CA LEU A 52 8.18 5.15 -10.49
C LEU A 52 7.81 6.12 -11.59
N ALA A 53 6.65 6.76 -11.47
CA ALA A 53 6.31 7.91 -12.32
C ALA A 53 6.88 9.18 -11.69
N VAL A 54 7.60 9.95 -12.49
CA VAL A 54 8.28 11.20 -12.14
C VAL A 54 7.56 12.34 -12.87
N TYR A 55 6.86 13.18 -12.11
CA TYR A 55 6.15 14.35 -12.65
C TYR A 55 7.07 15.56 -12.62
N ILE A 56 7.26 16.19 -13.78
CA ILE A 56 8.13 17.36 -13.95
C ILE A 56 7.34 18.60 -14.34
N ASP A 57 7.92 19.75 -14.09
CA ASP A 57 7.45 21.02 -14.66
C ASP A 57 8.05 21.20 -16.06
N PRO A 58 7.28 21.04 -17.15
CA PRO A 58 7.82 21.10 -18.52
C PRO A 58 8.31 22.49 -18.90
N TYR A 59 7.95 23.53 -18.14
CA TYR A 59 8.49 24.89 -18.32
C TYR A 59 9.89 25.06 -17.71
N LYS A 60 10.29 24.17 -16.79
CA LYS A 60 11.61 24.20 -16.16
C LYS A 60 12.59 23.20 -16.76
N ILE A 61 12.11 22.00 -17.08
CA ILE A 61 12.94 20.92 -17.60
C ILE A 61 12.16 20.06 -18.58
N SER A 62 12.81 19.64 -19.67
CA SER A 62 12.21 18.70 -20.63
C SER A 62 12.37 17.26 -20.20
N ILE A 63 11.50 16.36 -20.70
CA ILE A 63 11.62 14.90 -20.51
C ILE A 63 13.01 14.38 -20.91
N LYS A 64 13.57 14.88 -22.00
CA LYS A 64 14.90 14.49 -22.46
C LYS A 64 16.01 14.85 -21.47
N GLN A 65 15.95 16.06 -20.92
CA GLN A 65 16.93 16.52 -19.93
C GLN A 65 16.82 15.71 -18.63
N ILE A 66 15.62 15.58 -18.06
CA ILE A 66 15.43 14.82 -16.81
C ILE A 66 15.81 13.34 -16.99
N SER A 67 15.51 12.74 -18.16
CA SER A 67 15.91 11.36 -18.46
C SER A 67 17.44 11.18 -18.46
N ASN A 68 18.18 12.14 -19.03
CA ASN A 68 19.64 12.12 -19.04
C ASN A 68 20.22 12.27 -17.63
N GLU A 69 19.66 13.19 -16.80
CA GLU A 69 20.09 13.37 -15.42
C GLU A 69 19.82 12.11 -14.59
N ILE A 70 18.63 11.52 -14.72
CA ILE A 70 18.29 10.26 -14.07
C ILE A 70 19.21 9.13 -14.50
N ASN A 71 19.48 8.98 -15.80
CA ASN A 71 20.42 7.96 -16.29
C ASN A 71 21.81 8.13 -15.68
N THR A 72 22.31 9.36 -15.58
CA THR A 72 23.61 9.65 -14.95
C THR A 72 23.62 9.21 -13.48
N ILE A 73 22.55 9.50 -12.75
CA ILE A 73 22.37 9.07 -11.35
C ILE A 73 22.35 7.54 -11.27
N LEU A 74 21.58 6.87 -12.14
CA LEU A 74 21.44 5.40 -12.14
C LEU A 74 22.73 4.66 -12.46
N VAL A 75 23.63 5.27 -13.24
CA VAL A 75 24.95 4.69 -13.55
C VAL A 75 25.90 4.82 -12.36
N ASN A 76 25.83 5.92 -11.62
CA ASN A 76 26.79 6.29 -10.59
C ASN A 76 26.37 5.84 -9.17
N GLU A 77 25.09 5.56 -8.93
CA GLU A 77 24.57 5.21 -7.62
C GLU A 77 24.37 3.70 -7.46
N SER A 78 24.65 3.21 -6.25
CA SER A 78 24.33 1.83 -5.87
C SER A 78 22.96 1.81 -5.15
N PHE A 79 21.99 1.13 -5.76
CA PHE A 79 20.65 0.95 -5.19
C PHE A 79 20.60 -0.13 -4.10
N ASP A 80 21.64 -0.94 -3.98
CA ASP A 80 21.69 -2.08 -3.04
C ASP A 80 22.10 -1.67 -1.62
N GLY A 81 22.58 -0.44 -1.43
CA GLY A 81 23.12 0.08 -0.15
C GLY A 81 22.08 0.63 0.82
N ILE A 82 20.91 1.06 0.35
CA ILE A 82 19.90 1.70 1.21
C ILE A 82 18.94 0.64 1.77
N LYS A 83 19.45 -0.23 2.63
CA LYS A 83 18.59 -1.15 3.40
C LYS A 83 17.98 -0.42 4.58
N LYS A 84 16.82 0.20 4.40
CA LYS A 84 16.03 0.65 5.54
C LYS A 84 15.51 -0.58 6.28
N LYS A 85 15.82 -0.69 7.57
CA LYS A 85 15.28 -1.76 8.41
C LYS A 85 13.75 -1.65 8.41
N ALA A 86 13.07 -2.71 7.94
CA ALA A 86 11.62 -2.78 7.95
C ALA A 86 11.10 -2.62 9.40
N LYS A 87 10.06 -1.82 9.57
CA LYS A 87 9.34 -1.70 10.84
C LYS A 87 8.27 -2.77 10.93
N ASP A 88 8.01 -3.21 12.16
CA ASP A 88 6.93 -4.17 12.47
C ASP A 88 5.74 -3.40 13.07
N TRP A 89 4.61 -3.42 12.36
CA TRP A 89 3.37 -2.79 12.77
C TRP A 89 2.40 -3.83 13.33
N LYS A 90 1.92 -3.62 14.55
CA LYS A 90 0.89 -4.44 15.17
C LYS A 90 -0.46 -3.71 15.06
N ILE A 91 -1.39 -4.26 14.29
CA ILE A 91 -2.68 -3.62 13.98
C ILE A 91 -3.82 -4.42 14.63
N PRO A 92 -4.58 -3.82 15.56
CA PRO A 92 -5.78 -4.43 16.12
C PRO A 92 -6.86 -4.53 15.04
N ILE A 93 -7.55 -5.67 15.01
CA ILE A 93 -8.69 -5.88 14.11
C ILE A 93 -9.87 -6.49 14.85
N CYS A 94 -11.04 -5.88 14.71
CA CYS A 94 -12.32 -6.42 15.19
C CYS A 94 -13.05 -7.10 14.02
N TYR A 95 -13.35 -8.40 14.19
CA TYR A 95 -14.09 -9.22 13.22
C TYR A 95 -15.58 -9.34 13.55
N ASP A 96 -16.13 -8.48 14.42
CA ASP A 96 -17.56 -8.46 14.71
C ASP A 96 -18.35 -8.25 13.41
N PRO A 97 -19.51 -8.91 13.20
CA PRO A 97 -20.32 -8.78 11.99
C PRO A 97 -20.70 -7.35 11.63
N SER A 98 -20.83 -6.45 12.61
CA SER A 98 -21.05 -5.02 12.37
C SER A 98 -19.89 -4.34 11.62
N TYR A 99 -18.68 -4.88 11.72
CA TYR A 99 -17.46 -4.41 11.06
C TYR A 99 -17.01 -5.32 9.92
N ALA A 100 -17.27 -6.62 9.98
CA ALA A 100 -16.86 -7.64 9.02
C ALA A 100 -17.99 -7.99 8.04
N LYS A 101 -18.47 -7.00 7.29
CA LYS A 101 -19.71 -7.07 6.48
C LYS A 101 -19.79 -8.23 5.50
N ASP A 102 -18.64 -8.75 5.02
CA ASP A 102 -18.62 -9.80 4.00
C ASP A 102 -18.16 -11.16 4.56
N ILE A 103 -17.81 -11.27 5.86
CA ILE A 103 -17.19 -12.47 6.42
C ILE A 103 -18.10 -13.70 6.34
N THR A 104 -19.41 -13.53 6.51
CA THR A 104 -20.40 -14.61 6.40
C THR A 104 -20.54 -15.11 4.95
N SER A 105 -20.61 -14.19 3.99
CA SER A 105 -20.66 -14.55 2.56
C SER A 105 -19.35 -15.18 2.08
N LEU A 106 -18.21 -14.71 2.58
CA LEU A 106 -16.90 -15.30 2.34
C LEU A 106 -16.79 -16.71 2.90
N SER A 107 -17.29 -16.96 4.10
CA SER A 107 -17.34 -18.30 4.71
C SER A 107 -18.03 -19.29 3.79
N LYS A 108 -19.18 -18.94 3.25
CA LYS A 108 -19.90 -19.77 2.27
C LYS A 108 -19.11 -19.96 0.96
N LYS A 109 -18.54 -18.86 0.42
CA LYS A 109 -17.81 -18.88 -0.86
C LYS A 109 -16.51 -19.68 -0.79
N LEU A 110 -15.81 -19.62 0.32
CA LEU A 110 -14.53 -20.31 0.52
C LEU A 110 -14.69 -21.73 1.10
N GLY A 111 -15.90 -22.12 1.53
CA GLY A 111 -16.12 -23.40 2.24
C GLY A 111 -15.40 -23.47 3.58
N LEU A 112 -15.10 -22.32 4.20
CA LEU A 112 -14.36 -22.23 5.45
C LEU A 112 -15.25 -21.66 6.57
N SER A 113 -15.11 -22.14 7.80
CA SER A 113 -15.76 -21.50 8.95
C SER A 113 -15.19 -20.10 9.17
N ILE A 114 -16.02 -19.17 9.70
CA ILE A 114 -15.58 -17.82 10.07
C ILE A 114 -14.35 -17.86 11.00
N LYS A 115 -14.36 -18.80 11.96
CA LYS A 115 -13.21 -19.01 12.86
C LYS A 115 -11.94 -19.33 12.08
N LYS A 116 -12.04 -20.19 11.05
CA LYS A 116 -10.90 -20.57 10.20
C LYS A 116 -10.40 -19.42 9.33
N ILE A 117 -11.30 -18.61 8.77
CA ILE A 117 -10.93 -17.40 8.03
C ILE A 117 -10.13 -16.44 8.92
N ILE A 118 -10.61 -16.18 10.14
CA ILE A 118 -9.93 -15.31 11.11
C ILE A 118 -8.56 -15.88 11.48
N GLU A 119 -8.47 -17.18 11.78
CA GLU A 119 -7.22 -17.86 12.11
C GLU A 119 -6.19 -17.70 10.99
N LEU A 120 -6.58 -18.02 9.75
CA LEU A 120 -5.69 -17.91 8.58
C LEU A 120 -5.24 -16.48 8.34
N HIS A 121 -6.14 -15.49 8.50
CA HIS A 121 -5.77 -14.09 8.34
C HIS A 121 -4.83 -13.59 9.44
N LEU A 122 -4.99 -14.02 10.68
CA LEU A 122 -4.14 -13.62 11.82
C LEU A 122 -2.79 -14.33 11.84
N ARG A 123 -2.70 -15.53 11.23
CA ARG A 123 -1.49 -16.34 11.23
C ARG A 123 -0.34 -15.66 10.48
N GLU A 124 -0.65 -14.96 9.40
CA GLU A 124 0.34 -14.42 8.49
C GLU A 124 0.98 -13.13 9.04
N THR A 125 2.21 -12.87 8.66
CA THR A 125 2.85 -11.56 8.72
C THR A 125 2.87 -11.01 7.30
N TYR A 126 2.25 -9.88 7.13
CA TYR A 126 2.08 -9.23 5.83
C TYR A 126 3.22 -8.26 5.57
N LYS A 127 3.57 -8.06 4.31
CA LYS A 127 4.50 -7.01 3.88
C LYS A 127 3.73 -5.90 3.16
N ILE A 128 3.99 -4.64 3.51
CA ILE A 128 3.42 -3.50 2.78
C ILE A 128 4.00 -3.51 1.38
N HIS A 129 3.12 -3.72 0.41
CA HIS A 129 3.46 -3.88 -0.99
C HIS A 129 3.38 -2.56 -1.76
N MET A 130 2.37 -1.76 -1.42
CA MET A 130 2.11 -0.46 -2.04
C MET A 130 1.23 0.38 -1.13
N ILE A 131 1.38 1.69 -1.19
CA ILE A 131 0.45 2.66 -0.61
C ILE A 131 -0.05 3.54 -1.75
N GLY A 132 -1.38 3.53 -2.01
CA GLY A 132 -1.94 4.25 -3.17
C GLY A 132 -3.41 3.93 -3.38
N PHE A 133 -3.97 4.23 -4.57
CA PHE A 133 -5.38 4.17 -4.92
C PHE A 133 -6.21 5.28 -4.24
N LEU A 134 -6.16 5.37 -2.92
CA LEU A 134 -6.76 6.41 -2.10
C LEU A 134 -5.69 6.90 -1.13
N PRO A 135 -5.82 8.13 -0.57
CA PRO A 135 -4.88 8.62 0.44
C PRO A 135 -4.70 7.61 1.56
N GLY A 136 -3.46 7.09 1.68
CA GLY A 136 -3.08 6.15 2.72
C GLY A 136 -3.64 4.73 2.61
N PHE A 137 -4.31 4.30 1.52
CA PHE A 137 -4.72 2.90 1.38
C PHE A 137 -3.49 1.99 1.31
N VAL A 138 -3.43 0.99 2.21
CA VAL A 138 -2.29 0.08 2.34
C VAL A 138 -2.60 -1.26 1.70
N TYR A 139 -1.86 -1.61 0.65
CA TYR A 139 -1.87 -2.94 0.06
C TYR A 139 -0.87 -3.84 0.78
N LEU A 140 -1.32 -4.99 1.24
CA LEU A 140 -0.54 -5.96 1.99
C LEU A 140 -0.42 -7.28 1.21
N LYS A 141 0.81 -7.72 0.94
CA LYS A 141 1.15 -9.01 0.32
C LYS A 141 1.38 -10.06 1.41
N GLY A 142 1.10 -11.33 1.09
CA GLY A 142 1.26 -12.44 2.02
C GLY A 142 -0.07 -13.03 2.52
N LEU A 143 -1.19 -12.77 1.83
CA LEU A 143 -2.47 -13.39 2.16
C LEU A 143 -2.40 -14.91 1.94
N ASN A 144 -2.87 -15.66 2.94
CA ASN A 144 -2.95 -17.12 2.86
C ASN A 144 -3.73 -17.57 1.61
N ASN A 145 -3.21 -18.56 0.89
CA ASN A 145 -3.78 -19.02 -0.37
C ASN A 145 -5.25 -19.45 -0.26
N ASN A 146 -5.66 -20.01 0.88
CA ASN A 146 -7.04 -20.42 1.14
C ASN A 146 -8.01 -19.24 1.31
N LEU A 147 -7.50 -18.00 1.45
CA LEU A 147 -8.30 -16.79 1.55
C LEU A 147 -8.37 -16.00 0.25
N LYS A 148 -7.72 -16.46 -0.82
CA LYS A 148 -7.78 -15.81 -2.13
C LYS A 148 -9.20 -15.81 -2.67
N VAL A 149 -9.70 -14.62 -3.01
CA VAL A 149 -11.06 -14.42 -3.49
C VAL A 149 -11.09 -13.21 -4.42
N PRO A 150 -11.83 -13.24 -5.54
CA PRO A 150 -11.95 -12.09 -6.42
C PRO A 150 -12.64 -10.91 -5.72
N ARG A 151 -12.47 -9.71 -6.29
CA ARG A 151 -13.26 -8.54 -5.89
C ARG A 151 -14.75 -8.85 -6.03
N ARG A 152 -15.57 -8.09 -5.31
CA ARG A 152 -17.03 -8.13 -5.46
C ARG A 152 -17.43 -7.66 -6.85
N ASN A 153 -18.41 -8.32 -7.45
CA ASN A 153 -18.97 -7.92 -8.76
C ASN A 153 -19.54 -6.49 -8.72
N THR A 154 -20.18 -6.14 -7.60
CA THR A 154 -20.71 -4.79 -7.38
C THR A 154 -19.94 -4.10 -6.25
N PRO A 155 -19.17 -3.04 -6.56
CA PRO A 155 -18.50 -2.25 -5.53
C PRO A 155 -19.50 -1.60 -4.56
N ARG A 156 -19.09 -1.42 -3.31
CA ARG A 156 -19.87 -0.65 -2.33
C ARG A 156 -19.66 0.85 -2.56
N LYS A 157 -20.71 1.64 -2.42
CA LYS A 157 -20.66 3.11 -2.51
C LYS A 157 -19.94 3.74 -1.30
N GLY A 158 -19.99 3.08 -0.13
CA GLY A 158 -19.37 3.60 1.11
C GLY A 158 -18.74 2.48 1.92
N ILE A 159 -17.42 2.48 1.96
CA ILE A 159 -16.59 1.69 2.89
C ILE A 159 -16.08 2.66 3.94
N LYS A 160 -16.18 2.28 5.20
CA LYS A 160 -15.76 3.14 6.32
C LYS A 160 -14.25 3.06 6.52
N GLU A 161 -13.65 4.17 6.92
CA GLU A 161 -12.27 4.25 7.40
C GLU A 161 -11.94 3.13 8.40
N GLY A 162 -10.74 2.59 8.33
CA GLY A 162 -10.28 1.47 9.14
C GLY A 162 -10.73 0.10 8.65
N SER A 163 -11.59 0.00 7.62
CA SER A 163 -12.03 -1.30 7.10
C SER A 163 -10.84 -2.10 6.56
N ILE A 164 -10.75 -3.36 6.99
CA ILE A 164 -9.77 -4.33 6.51
C ILE A 164 -10.48 -5.31 5.60
N ALA A 165 -9.93 -5.51 4.42
CA ALA A 165 -10.57 -6.25 3.36
C ALA A 165 -9.59 -7.13 2.60
N ILE A 166 -10.12 -8.18 1.93
CA ILE A 166 -9.35 -9.08 1.07
C ILE A 166 -9.88 -9.06 -0.37
N ALA A 167 -8.96 -9.15 -1.31
CA ALA A 167 -9.26 -9.35 -2.74
C ALA A 167 -8.04 -9.93 -3.46
N ASN A 168 -8.28 -10.84 -4.38
CA ASN A 168 -7.26 -11.60 -5.10
C ASN A 168 -6.29 -12.28 -4.10
N ASP A 169 -5.03 -11.94 -4.13
CA ASP A 169 -3.95 -12.46 -3.28
C ASP A 169 -3.50 -11.50 -2.17
N LYS A 170 -4.29 -10.44 -1.92
CA LYS A 170 -3.91 -9.34 -1.01
C LYS A 170 -4.95 -9.08 0.07
N THR A 171 -4.49 -8.57 1.20
CA THR A 171 -5.32 -7.85 2.16
C THR A 171 -5.00 -6.36 2.10
N GLY A 172 -5.91 -5.51 2.56
CA GLY A 172 -5.71 -4.06 2.51
C GLY A 172 -6.49 -3.33 3.59
N ILE A 173 -6.03 -2.11 3.89
CA ILE A 173 -6.63 -1.23 4.91
C ILE A 173 -7.14 0.04 4.22
N TYR A 174 -8.45 0.28 4.32
CA TYR A 174 -9.08 1.53 3.88
C TYR A 174 -8.87 2.61 4.94
N ASN A 175 -8.10 3.63 4.65
CA ASN A 175 -7.75 4.67 5.62
C ASN A 175 -8.59 5.95 5.48
N VAL A 176 -9.52 5.97 4.53
CA VAL A 176 -10.52 7.03 4.34
C VAL A 176 -11.86 6.40 3.93
N ASN A 177 -12.95 7.12 4.17
CA ASN A 177 -14.26 6.71 3.66
C ASN A 177 -14.27 6.79 2.13
N SER A 178 -14.66 5.69 1.46
CA SER A 178 -14.56 5.61 0.00
C SER A 178 -15.47 4.54 -0.60
N PRO A 179 -15.75 4.56 -1.90
CA PRO A 179 -16.24 3.38 -2.60
C PRO A 179 -15.15 2.31 -2.69
N GLY A 180 -15.56 1.04 -2.89
CA GLY A 180 -14.59 -0.04 -3.11
C GLY A 180 -15.24 -1.41 -3.28
N GLY A 181 -14.50 -2.32 -3.96
CA GLY A 181 -14.97 -3.66 -4.33
C GLY A 181 -14.31 -4.81 -3.57
N TRP A 182 -13.53 -4.54 -2.53
CA TRP A 182 -12.91 -5.61 -1.75
C TRP A 182 -13.88 -6.19 -0.70
N ASN A 183 -13.64 -7.43 -0.30
CA ASN A 183 -14.47 -8.15 0.66
C ASN A 183 -14.05 -7.77 2.08
N ILE A 184 -14.91 -7.08 2.81
CA ILE A 184 -14.63 -6.54 4.15
C ILE A 184 -14.73 -7.65 5.19
N ILE A 185 -13.62 -7.94 5.88
CA ILE A 185 -13.50 -9.00 6.87
C ILE A 185 -13.35 -8.49 8.31
N GLY A 186 -13.13 -7.19 8.50
CA GLY A 186 -13.00 -6.60 9.83
C GLY A 186 -12.72 -5.10 9.77
N ARG A 187 -12.42 -4.53 10.93
CA ARG A 187 -12.10 -3.10 11.04
C ARG A 187 -11.09 -2.84 12.15
N THR A 188 -10.14 -1.95 11.89
CA THR A 188 -9.22 -1.40 12.91
C THR A 188 -9.77 -0.10 13.48
N PRO A 189 -9.61 0.16 14.81
CA PRO A 189 -9.92 1.46 15.38
C PRO A 189 -8.88 2.52 15.04
N LEU A 190 -7.64 2.13 14.64
CA LEU A 190 -6.53 3.04 14.44
C LEU A 190 -6.74 3.94 13.22
N SER A 191 -6.39 5.22 13.37
CA SER A 191 -6.28 6.17 12.27
C SER A 191 -4.85 6.15 11.71
N ILE A 192 -4.64 5.37 10.65
CA ILE A 192 -3.32 5.16 10.05
C ILE A 192 -2.92 6.36 9.17
N PHE A 193 -3.90 7.03 8.56
CA PHE A 193 -3.71 8.20 7.73
C PHE A 193 -4.20 9.45 8.44
N ASN A 194 -3.35 10.47 8.57
CA ASN A 194 -3.71 11.76 9.15
C ASN A 194 -3.10 12.90 8.32
N LYS A 195 -3.93 13.62 7.57
CA LYS A 195 -3.51 14.74 6.71
C LYS A 195 -2.84 15.91 7.44
N LYS A 196 -2.99 15.99 8.77
CA LYS A 196 -2.36 17.03 9.61
C LYS A 196 -0.93 16.67 10.02
N LYS A 197 -0.48 15.41 9.79
CA LYS A 197 0.88 14.96 10.09
C LYS A 197 1.76 15.04 8.84
N ASN A 198 3.04 15.21 9.05
CA ASN A 198 4.07 15.13 8.00
C ASN A 198 5.13 14.08 8.39
N PRO A 199 5.25 12.95 7.68
CA PRO A 199 4.36 12.50 6.59
C PRO A 199 2.97 12.11 7.11
N PRO A 200 1.93 12.17 6.27
CA PRO A 200 0.55 11.90 6.67
C PRO A 200 0.28 10.42 6.99
N ILE A 201 1.16 9.55 6.55
CA ILE A 201 1.21 8.11 6.89
C ILE A 201 2.63 7.74 7.32
N GLN A 202 2.76 7.02 8.43
CA GLN A 202 4.05 6.59 8.96
C GLN A 202 4.53 5.25 8.42
N MET A 203 3.60 4.45 7.89
CA MET A 203 3.89 3.19 7.22
C MET A 203 4.52 3.46 5.87
N ILE A 204 5.47 2.60 5.48
CA ILE A 204 6.12 2.69 4.16
C ILE A 204 6.14 1.31 3.50
N GLU A 205 6.34 1.29 2.19
CA GLU A 205 6.54 0.07 1.42
C GLU A 205 7.74 -0.71 1.98
N GLY A 206 7.55 -2.02 2.13
CA GLY A 206 8.55 -2.91 2.70
C GLY A 206 8.42 -3.16 4.21
N ASP A 207 7.67 -2.36 4.95
CA ASP A 207 7.37 -2.62 6.36
C ASP A 207 6.50 -3.87 6.53
N ASN A 208 6.57 -4.49 7.72
CA ASN A 208 5.75 -5.64 8.08
C ASN A 208 4.50 -5.22 8.86
N VAL A 209 3.41 -5.95 8.64
CA VAL A 209 2.15 -5.78 9.38
C VAL A 209 1.71 -7.11 9.95
N LYS A 210 1.44 -7.14 11.25
CA LYS A 210 0.85 -8.27 11.96
C LYS A 210 -0.47 -7.83 12.57
N PHE A 211 -1.56 -8.49 12.19
CA PHE A 211 -2.86 -8.28 12.81
C PHE A 211 -3.00 -9.06 14.11
N TYR A 212 -3.74 -8.49 15.07
CA TYR A 212 -4.21 -9.20 16.25
C TYR A 212 -5.67 -8.91 16.51
N LYS A 213 -6.41 -9.94 16.96
CA LYS A 213 -7.85 -9.85 17.19
C LYS A 213 -8.16 -9.05 18.46
N ILE A 214 -9.15 -8.17 18.38
CA ILE A 214 -9.80 -7.51 19.51
C ILE A 214 -11.30 -7.76 19.45
N ASN A 215 -11.97 -7.64 20.60
CA ASN A 215 -13.43 -7.63 20.68
C ASN A 215 -14.02 -6.24 20.38
N LYS A 216 -15.34 -6.13 20.37
CA LYS A 216 -16.05 -4.88 20.04
C LYS A 216 -15.87 -3.80 21.11
N ASP A 217 -15.81 -4.17 22.38
CA ASP A 217 -15.65 -3.22 23.48
C ASP A 217 -14.25 -2.60 23.47
N ASP A 218 -13.22 -3.42 23.23
CA ASP A 218 -11.84 -2.94 23.05
C ASP A 218 -11.70 -2.05 21.82
N TYR A 219 -12.41 -2.41 20.73
CA TYR A 219 -12.46 -1.55 19.54
C TYR A 219 -13.02 -0.16 19.88
N LEU A 220 -14.13 -0.09 20.62
CA LEU A 220 -14.75 1.19 20.99
C LEU A 220 -13.86 2.01 21.93
N LYS A 221 -13.24 1.37 22.93
CA LYS A 221 -12.27 2.03 23.84
C LYS A 221 -11.11 2.64 23.07
N LEU A 222 -10.45 1.86 22.20
CA LEU A 222 -9.31 2.33 21.41
C LEU A 222 -9.73 3.46 20.44
N LYS A 223 -10.91 3.36 19.81
CA LYS A 223 -11.40 4.40 18.89
C LYS A 223 -11.70 5.73 19.58
N ASN A 224 -12.13 5.71 20.83
CA ASN A 224 -12.37 6.93 21.62
C ASN A 224 -11.06 7.60 22.06
N ASN A 225 -9.99 6.83 22.29
CA ASN A 225 -8.68 7.35 22.66
C ASN A 225 -7.90 7.94 21.46
N GLU A 226 -8.33 7.68 20.23
CA GLU A 226 -7.74 8.22 18.99
C GLU A 226 -8.34 9.59 18.58
N LYS A 227 -9.35 10.07 19.28
CA LYS A 227 -9.95 11.41 19.07
C LYS A 227 -9.21 12.48 19.85
#